data_68942db702ffa3da4304a616038b319a
#
_entry.id   68942db702ffa3da4304a616038b319a
#
_cell.length_a   1.000
_cell.length_b   1.000
_cell.length_c   1.000
_cell.angle_alpha   90.00
_cell.angle_beta   90.00
_cell.angle_gamma   90.00
#
_symmetry.space_group_name_H-M   'P 1'
#
loop_
_entity.id
_entity.type
_entity.pdbx_description
1 polymer ?
#
loop_
_entity_poly.entity_id
_entity_poly.type
_entity_poly.pdbx_seq_one_letter_code
_entity_poly.pdbx_strand_id
1 'polypeptide(L)'
;LAYRSDAGFSHDFSDASGLYDRSAYGEFKPGYNDGHIPHDQQFEADEDGYAKSFSGYQEWPHAGVLSTQAWLARYPSTDTNRNRARARWTYYHFLGVDIEKSAPRTTDPVALADTNNPTMNNSACAICHQRLDPVAGAYQSFGDLGHYLSQYGGEDSLPNTYKYPEHHGGERGSTGYVEGDTWYRDMRQPGLDGSVAEGQDDSLQWLGQQIANDPRFAAATVRFWWPAIYGADPLMAPEDDSAPNYAQHLRAFKEQEALIGSLARRFEASEFNAKSLFADMLMAKWYRHSLTTDVELVTARGSELETVGRGRLLGPEELDRKNRAVFGRTWRQEDWLKAHDFSVTTALTGSRAEFSAFYGGIDGATVTKRNREITPLMSNLTEAMASELACQIVIEDFNRPIGQRHIFTKVSKTTVPGASLDETQAFEKQINALLMRATHREASRSEMDQLVAAVLSSAAEAVQNGPGF
;
A
#
# COMPACT_ATOMS: atom_id res chain seq x y z
N LEU A 1 7.46 14.29 -5.89
CA LEU A 1 7.90 15.27 -4.89
C LEU A 1 9.15 14.73 -4.23
N ALA A 2 10.30 15.34 -4.51
CA ALA A 2 11.52 15.04 -3.79
C ALA A 2 11.49 15.77 -2.44
N TYR A 3 11.91 15.10 -1.40
CA TYR A 3 12.05 15.68 -0.08
C TYR A 3 13.42 16.37 0.03
N ARG A 4 13.46 17.57 0.60
CA ARG A 4 14.69 18.31 0.86
C ARG A 4 14.71 18.76 2.31
N SER A 5 15.79 18.52 3.01
CA SER A 5 16.05 19.01 4.34
C SER A 5 16.48 20.48 4.31
N ASP A 6 15.97 21.30 5.23
CA ASP A 6 16.43 22.71 5.38
C ASP A 6 17.85 22.81 5.93
N ALA A 7 18.39 21.74 6.53
CA ALA A 7 19.75 21.65 7.01
C ALA A 7 20.77 21.30 5.91
N GLY A 8 20.34 21.21 4.67
CA GLY A 8 21.13 20.75 3.55
C GLY A 8 20.96 19.26 3.30
N PHE A 9 21.70 18.75 2.33
CA PHE A 9 21.64 17.34 1.99
C PHE A 9 22.36 16.52 3.04
N SER A 10 21.62 15.66 3.70
CA SER A 10 22.15 14.56 4.46
C SER A 10 21.47 13.29 3.99
N HIS A 11 22.23 12.29 3.66
CA HIS A 11 21.73 10.95 3.38
C HIS A 11 21.49 10.16 4.66
N ASP A 12 22.00 10.64 5.77
CA ASP A 12 21.68 10.12 7.09
C ASP A 12 20.57 10.98 7.70
N PHE A 13 19.36 10.47 7.65
CA PHE A 13 18.19 11.13 8.20
C PHE A 13 17.94 10.76 9.66
N SER A 14 18.82 10.02 10.29
CA SER A 14 18.71 9.66 11.69
C SER A 14 19.61 10.53 12.55
N ASP A 15 19.15 10.87 13.75
CA ASP A 15 20.01 11.43 14.78
C ASP A 15 20.86 10.33 15.44
N ALA A 16 21.67 10.70 16.41
CA ALA A 16 22.56 9.78 17.13
C ALA A 16 21.80 8.67 17.89
N SER A 17 20.47 8.77 18.05
CA SER A 17 19.63 7.74 18.68
C SER A 17 19.00 6.79 17.65
N GLY A 18 19.22 6.99 16.36
CA GLY A 18 18.57 6.25 15.27
C GLY A 18 17.16 6.70 14.97
N LEU A 19 16.70 7.80 15.55
CA LEU A 19 15.43 8.43 15.25
C LEU A 19 15.61 9.50 14.18
N TYR A 20 14.58 9.71 13.36
CA TYR A 20 14.59 10.79 12.39
C TYR A 20 14.64 12.14 13.10
N ASP A 21 15.64 12.94 12.79
CA ASP A 21 15.68 14.33 13.21
C ASP A 21 14.65 15.16 12.46
N ARG A 22 13.48 15.32 13.08
CA ARG A 22 12.38 16.09 12.50
C ARG A 22 12.71 17.55 12.30
N SER A 23 13.65 18.11 13.04
CA SER A 23 14.04 19.52 12.91
C SER A 23 14.79 19.78 11.59
N ALA A 24 15.46 18.74 11.05
CA ALA A 24 16.15 18.81 9.77
C ALA A 24 15.21 18.80 8.55
N TYR A 25 13.96 18.43 8.74
CA TYR A 25 13.06 18.22 7.61
C TYR A 25 12.16 19.41 7.28
N GLY A 26 11.94 20.32 8.19
CA GLY A 26 11.04 21.44 7.98
C GLY A 26 9.66 21.00 7.42
N GLU A 27 9.08 21.82 6.59
CA GLU A 27 7.88 21.46 5.84
C GLU A 27 8.23 20.68 4.58
N PHE A 28 7.37 19.74 4.20
CA PHE A 28 7.41 19.13 2.87
C PHE A 28 7.09 20.22 1.85
N LYS A 29 8.10 20.70 1.16
CA LYS A 29 7.95 21.63 0.05
C LYS A 29 8.00 20.85 -1.26
N PRO A 30 7.34 21.33 -2.33
CA PRO A 30 7.64 20.87 -3.67
C PRO A 30 9.14 21.02 -3.88
N GLY A 31 9.84 19.90 -3.86
CA GLY A 31 11.28 19.87 -4.02
C GLY A 31 11.63 19.61 -5.47
N TYR A 32 12.72 20.17 -5.88
CA TYR A 32 13.34 19.81 -7.14
C TYR A 32 14.38 18.75 -6.85
N ASN A 33 14.43 17.74 -7.67
CA ASN A 33 15.59 16.89 -7.74
C ASN A 33 16.62 17.62 -8.59
N ASP A 34 17.24 18.63 -7.97
CA ASP A 34 18.13 19.60 -8.61
C ASP A 34 19.58 19.10 -8.71
N GLY A 35 19.77 17.82 -8.48
CA GLY A 35 21.07 17.20 -8.55
C GLY A 35 21.97 17.42 -7.34
N HIS A 36 21.50 18.10 -6.31
CA HIS A 36 22.27 18.30 -5.09
C HIS A 36 22.26 17.07 -4.16
N ILE A 37 22.20 15.89 -4.73
CA ILE A 37 22.40 14.64 -4.00
C ILE A 37 23.89 14.31 -3.99
N PRO A 38 24.48 13.99 -2.85
CA PRO A 38 25.88 13.60 -2.76
C PRO A 38 26.24 12.52 -3.79
N HIS A 39 27.40 12.61 -4.38
CA HIS A 39 27.82 11.74 -5.47
C HIS A 39 27.87 10.25 -5.10
N ASP A 40 28.05 9.92 -3.83
CA ASP A 40 28.01 8.54 -3.31
C ASP A 40 26.61 7.91 -3.33
N GLN A 41 25.58 8.75 -3.53
CA GLN A 41 24.19 8.31 -3.71
C GLN A 41 23.69 8.47 -5.16
N GLN A 42 24.50 9.00 -6.02
CA GLN A 42 24.27 9.11 -7.44
C GLN A 42 25.19 8.16 -8.17
N PHE A 43 24.62 7.37 -9.06
CA PHE A 43 25.39 6.44 -9.84
C PHE A 43 25.18 6.69 -11.31
N GLU A 44 26.26 6.80 -12.02
CA GLU A 44 26.32 6.66 -13.46
C GLU A 44 26.99 5.32 -13.74
N ALA A 45 26.48 4.58 -14.71
CA ALA A 45 27.11 3.36 -15.13
C ALA A 45 28.29 3.69 -16.04
N ASP A 46 29.40 2.98 -15.88
CA ASP A 46 30.47 2.98 -16.86
C ASP A 46 30.11 2.10 -18.08
N GLU A 47 31.06 1.94 -19.00
CA GLU A 47 30.87 1.17 -20.24
C GLU A 47 30.50 -0.29 -19.98
N ASP A 48 30.92 -0.83 -18.85
CA ASP A 48 30.67 -2.21 -18.43
C ASP A 48 29.42 -2.35 -17.55
N GLY A 49 28.68 -1.27 -17.29
CA GLY A 49 27.47 -1.27 -16.45
C GLY A 49 27.73 -1.20 -14.96
N TYR A 50 28.99 -0.96 -14.53
CA TYR A 50 29.30 -0.76 -13.13
C TYR A 50 29.03 0.67 -12.68
N ALA A 51 28.59 0.81 -11.43
CA ALA A 51 28.36 2.11 -10.85
C ALA A 51 29.66 2.95 -10.81
N LYS A 52 29.58 4.16 -11.36
CA LYS A 52 30.67 5.11 -11.37
C LYS A 52 30.43 6.17 -10.32
N SER A 53 31.39 6.37 -9.45
CA SER A 53 31.34 7.39 -8.41
C SER A 53 31.81 8.74 -8.92
N PHE A 54 31.14 9.81 -8.52
CA PHE A 54 31.49 11.20 -8.88
C PHE A 54 32.09 11.95 -7.70
N SER A 55 32.93 12.90 -7.97
CA SER A 55 33.55 13.75 -6.95
C SER A 55 32.80 15.06 -6.74
N GLY A 56 31.50 15.03 -6.54
CA GLY A 56 30.70 16.23 -6.39
C GLY A 56 29.22 15.97 -6.45
N TYR A 57 28.48 16.91 -6.95
CA TYR A 57 27.05 16.80 -7.20
C TYR A 57 26.81 16.69 -8.70
N GLN A 58 25.83 15.92 -9.09
CA GLN A 58 25.41 15.78 -10.47
C GLN A 58 23.98 16.24 -10.61
N GLU A 59 23.72 17.05 -11.63
CA GLU A 59 22.38 17.41 -12.03
C GLU A 59 21.77 16.31 -12.90
N TRP A 60 20.50 16.04 -12.70
CA TRP A 60 19.74 15.17 -13.58
C TRP A 60 18.32 15.70 -13.82
N PRO A 61 17.65 15.21 -14.88
CA PRO A 61 16.29 15.60 -15.19
C PRO A 61 15.32 15.38 -14.05
N HIS A 62 14.59 16.43 -13.65
CA HIS A 62 13.61 16.37 -12.59
C HIS A 62 12.20 16.26 -13.18
N ALA A 63 11.49 15.18 -12.82
CA ALA A 63 10.12 14.90 -13.23
C ALA A 63 9.21 14.55 -12.04
N GLY A 64 9.39 15.23 -10.91
CA GLY A 64 8.62 14.97 -9.69
C GLY A 64 8.78 13.54 -9.19
N VAL A 65 7.67 12.91 -8.84
CA VAL A 65 7.64 11.51 -8.34
C VAL A 65 8.30 10.55 -9.32
N LEU A 66 8.15 10.76 -10.63
CA LEU A 66 8.61 9.85 -11.67
C LEU A 66 10.14 9.67 -11.70
N SER A 67 10.89 10.67 -11.25
CA SER A 67 12.36 10.66 -11.17
C SER A 67 12.90 10.34 -9.76
N THR A 68 12.03 10.04 -8.79
CA THR A 68 12.49 9.70 -7.44
C THR A 68 13.04 8.27 -7.40
N GLN A 69 14.10 8.05 -6.62
CA GLN A 69 14.66 6.73 -6.39
C GLN A 69 13.60 5.74 -5.87
N ALA A 70 12.71 6.19 -4.98
CA ALA A 70 11.65 5.35 -4.44
C ALA A 70 10.70 4.84 -5.52
N TRP A 71 10.33 5.66 -6.49
CA TRP A 71 9.49 5.25 -7.63
C TRP A 71 10.24 4.32 -8.56
N LEU A 72 11.44 4.70 -8.97
CA LEU A 72 12.25 3.97 -9.95
C LEU A 72 12.66 2.60 -9.43
N ALA A 73 13.06 2.49 -8.16
CA ALA A 73 13.41 1.22 -7.52
C ALA A 73 12.18 0.35 -7.20
N ARG A 74 11.01 0.96 -6.94
CA ARG A 74 9.77 0.20 -6.74
C ARG A 74 9.30 -0.51 -8.01
N TYR A 75 9.58 0.09 -9.16
CA TYR A 75 9.23 -0.45 -10.47
C TYR A 75 10.49 -0.57 -11.32
N PRO A 76 11.37 -1.53 -11.02
CA PRO A 76 12.65 -1.64 -11.68
C PRO A 76 12.50 -1.98 -13.15
N SER A 77 13.43 -1.48 -13.96
CA SER A 77 13.64 -1.96 -15.30
C SER A 77 14.38 -3.30 -15.25
N THR A 78 14.25 -4.10 -16.27
CA THR A 78 15.04 -5.31 -16.51
C THR A 78 15.25 -5.47 -18.00
N ASP A 79 16.17 -6.33 -18.40
CA ASP A 79 16.46 -6.64 -19.79
C ASP A 79 15.20 -7.03 -20.58
N THR A 80 14.29 -7.73 -19.93
CA THR A 80 13.06 -8.22 -20.57
C THR A 80 11.92 -7.23 -20.52
N ASN A 81 11.78 -6.45 -19.43
CA ASN A 81 10.67 -5.50 -19.29
C ASN A 81 10.97 -4.11 -19.87
N ARG A 82 12.25 -3.69 -19.90
CA ARG A 82 12.69 -2.44 -20.53
C ARG A 82 11.80 -1.23 -20.17
N ASN A 83 11.72 -0.90 -18.88
CA ASN A 83 10.86 0.18 -18.32
C ASN A 83 9.34 -0.04 -18.46
N ARG A 84 8.87 -1.14 -19.01
CA ARG A 84 7.42 -1.40 -19.14
C ARG A 84 6.70 -1.48 -17.80
N ALA A 85 7.37 -1.95 -16.74
CA ALA A 85 6.81 -1.90 -15.40
C ALA A 85 6.54 -0.44 -14.96
N ARG A 86 7.51 0.46 -15.17
CA ARG A 86 7.34 1.90 -14.88
C ARG A 86 6.21 2.50 -15.68
N ALA A 87 6.14 2.18 -16.99
CA ALA A 87 5.07 2.65 -17.86
C ALA A 87 3.69 2.18 -17.41
N ARG A 88 3.53 0.88 -17.12
CA ARG A 88 2.27 0.33 -16.62
C ARG A 88 1.78 1.07 -15.37
N TRP A 89 2.65 1.22 -14.37
CA TRP A 89 2.28 1.85 -13.12
C TRP A 89 2.11 3.36 -13.24
N THR A 90 2.74 4.00 -14.23
CA THR A 90 2.46 5.40 -14.60
C THR A 90 1.01 5.53 -15.06
N TYR A 91 0.56 4.71 -15.99
CA TYR A 91 -0.84 4.70 -16.40
C TYR A 91 -1.80 4.40 -15.26
N TYR A 92 -1.47 3.41 -14.45
CA TYR A 92 -2.34 2.97 -13.34
C TYR A 92 -2.51 4.05 -12.27
N HIS A 93 -1.41 4.58 -11.75
CA HIS A 93 -1.46 5.50 -10.61
C HIS A 93 -1.83 6.92 -11.00
N PHE A 94 -1.38 7.40 -12.14
CA PHE A 94 -1.56 8.80 -12.53
C PHE A 94 -2.66 9.04 -13.56
N LEU A 95 -3.07 8.02 -14.29
CA LEU A 95 -4.11 8.13 -15.32
C LEU A 95 -5.31 7.20 -15.06
N GLY A 96 -5.23 6.34 -14.02
CA GLY A 96 -6.32 5.44 -13.65
C GLY A 96 -6.58 4.32 -14.65
N VAL A 97 -5.60 3.99 -15.49
CA VAL A 97 -5.73 2.99 -16.57
C VAL A 97 -4.82 1.78 -16.29
N ASP A 98 -5.40 0.61 -16.09
CA ASP A 98 -4.62 -0.63 -16.05
C ASP A 98 -4.46 -1.17 -17.48
N ILE A 99 -3.30 -0.92 -18.07
CA ILE A 99 -2.98 -1.33 -19.45
C ILE A 99 -3.11 -2.85 -19.63
N GLU A 100 -2.75 -3.65 -18.64
CA GLU A 100 -2.86 -5.11 -18.73
C GLU A 100 -4.31 -5.61 -18.79
N LYS A 101 -5.25 -4.83 -18.29
CA LYS A 101 -6.68 -5.12 -18.37
C LYS A 101 -7.38 -4.46 -19.54
N SER A 102 -6.68 -3.62 -20.30
CA SER A 102 -7.26 -2.90 -21.43
C SER A 102 -7.51 -3.79 -22.66
N ALA A 103 -6.87 -4.96 -22.73
CA ALA A 103 -7.12 -5.96 -23.75
C ALA A 103 -6.84 -7.38 -23.20
N PRO A 104 -7.52 -8.41 -23.69
CA PRO A 104 -7.21 -9.79 -23.34
C PRO A 104 -5.80 -10.14 -23.81
N ARG A 105 -5.05 -10.87 -22.98
CA ARG A 105 -3.76 -11.44 -23.39
C ARG A 105 -4.02 -12.51 -24.45
N THR A 106 -3.20 -12.51 -25.50
CA THR A 106 -3.28 -13.56 -26.52
C THR A 106 -2.91 -14.92 -25.92
N THR A 107 -3.67 -15.93 -26.31
CA THR A 107 -3.38 -17.34 -26.04
C THR A 107 -3.00 -18.07 -27.33
N ASP A 108 -2.93 -17.36 -28.44
CA ASP A 108 -2.53 -17.93 -29.73
C ASP A 108 -1.06 -18.37 -29.70
N PRO A 109 -0.77 -19.68 -29.85
CA PRO A 109 0.59 -20.19 -29.78
C PRO A 109 1.48 -19.67 -30.92
N VAL A 110 0.91 -19.30 -32.08
CA VAL A 110 1.65 -18.71 -33.19
C VAL A 110 2.12 -17.28 -32.81
N ALA A 111 1.23 -16.49 -32.24
CA ALA A 111 1.57 -15.15 -31.77
C ALA A 111 2.59 -15.18 -30.63
N LEU A 112 2.48 -16.17 -29.72
CA LEU A 112 3.41 -16.35 -28.60
C LEU A 112 4.80 -16.86 -29.05
N ALA A 113 4.88 -17.58 -30.12
CA ALA A 113 6.13 -18.09 -30.72
C ALA A 113 6.79 -17.09 -31.68
N ASP A 114 6.16 -15.95 -31.93
CA ASP A 114 6.70 -14.94 -32.85
C ASP A 114 7.92 -14.25 -32.22
N THR A 115 9.06 -14.35 -32.86
CA THR A 115 10.34 -13.75 -32.47
C THR A 115 10.73 -12.52 -33.30
N ASN A 116 9.91 -12.14 -34.30
CA ASN A 116 10.17 -10.99 -35.16
C ASN A 116 9.67 -9.68 -34.55
N ASN A 117 10.28 -9.26 -33.47
CA ASN A 117 9.88 -8.05 -32.68
C ASN A 117 8.36 -7.98 -32.46
N PRO A 118 7.76 -8.95 -31.76
CA PRO A 118 6.31 -9.13 -31.71
C PRO A 118 5.58 -7.93 -31.08
N THR A 119 6.23 -7.18 -30.22
CA THR A 119 5.65 -5.97 -29.60
C THR A 119 5.39 -4.84 -30.60
N MET A 120 6.12 -4.83 -31.69
CA MET A 120 5.97 -3.89 -32.79
C MET A 120 5.13 -4.46 -33.95
N ASN A 121 5.41 -5.70 -34.35
CA ASN A 121 4.97 -6.27 -35.61
C ASN A 121 3.75 -7.19 -35.50
N ASN A 122 3.53 -7.77 -34.31
CA ASN A 122 2.41 -8.67 -34.09
C ASN A 122 1.19 -7.91 -33.51
N SER A 123 0.08 -7.93 -34.23
CA SER A 123 -1.13 -7.21 -33.84
C SER A 123 -1.66 -7.60 -32.45
N ALA A 124 -1.52 -8.87 -32.06
CA ALA A 124 -1.97 -9.36 -30.76
C ALA A 124 -1.15 -8.79 -29.62
N CYS A 125 0.13 -8.47 -29.83
CA CYS A 125 1.00 -7.84 -28.81
C CYS A 125 0.93 -6.31 -28.88
N ALA A 126 0.86 -5.76 -30.10
CA ALA A 126 0.87 -4.33 -30.32
C ALA A 126 -0.28 -3.57 -29.67
N ILE A 127 -1.43 -4.22 -29.42
CA ILE A 127 -2.61 -3.61 -28.77
C ILE A 127 -2.22 -2.90 -27.44
N CYS A 128 -1.46 -3.56 -26.59
CA CYS A 128 -0.99 -2.97 -25.32
C CYS A 128 0.30 -2.17 -25.54
N HIS A 129 1.24 -2.71 -26.34
CA HIS A 129 2.58 -2.14 -26.48
C HIS A 129 2.60 -0.80 -27.23
N GLN A 130 1.65 -0.51 -28.11
CA GLN A 130 1.52 0.81 -28.73
C GLN A 130 1.28 1.96 -27.73
N ARG A 131 0.77 1.65 -26.53
CA ARG A 131 0.59 2.63 -25.45
C ARG A 131 1.70 2.52 -24.41
N LEU A 132 2.10 1.30 -24.06
CA LEU A 132 3.04 1.00 -23.01
C LEU A 132 4.48 1.43 -23.37
N ASP A 133 4.93 1.09 -24.59
CA ASP A 133 6.31 1.28 -24.99
C ASP A 133 6.72 2.75 -25.15
N PRO A 134 5.87 3.68 -25.64
CA PRO A 134 6.21 5.10 -25.63
C PRO A 134 6.45 5.68 -24.24
N VAL A 135 5.63 5.29 -23.26
CA VAL A 135 5.81 5.71 -21.86
C VAL A 135 7.06 5.06 -21.25
N ALA A 136 7.34 3.81 -21.60
CA ALA A 136 8.59 3.14 -21.21
C ALA A 136 9.82 3.87 -21.76
N GLY A 137 9.74 4.37 -22.99
CA GLY A 137 10.77 5.18 -23.62
C GLY A 137 11.10 6.46 -22.89
N ALA A 138 10.12 7.09 -22.26
CA ALA A 138 10.36 8.29 -21.47
C ALA A 138 11.28 8.07 -20.24
N TYR A 139 11.42 6.82 -19.79
CA TYR A 139 12.31 6.45 -18.69
C TYR A 139 13.70 6.00 -19.13
N GLN A 140 14.04 6.15 -20.40
CA GLN A 140 15.27 5.60 -21.00
C GLN A 140 16.57 5.97 -20.29
N SER A 141 16.65 7.17 -19.71
CA SER A 141 17.83 7.64 -18.99
C SER A 141 17.96 7.12 -17.56
N PHE A 142 17.08 6.21 -17.10
CA PHE A 142 17.15 5.65 -15.77
C PHE A 142 17.29 4.12 -15.83
N GLY A 143 18.42 3.63 -15.31
CA GLY A 143 18.75 2.21 -15.27
C GLY A 143 17.85 1.38 -14.35
N ASP A 144 18.23 0.12 -14.17
CA ASP A 144 17.43 -0.92 -13.54
C ASP A 144 16.97 -0.57 -12.11
N LEU A 145 17.87 -0.06 -11.30
CA LEU A 145 17.58 0.37 -9.93
C LEU A 145 17.25 1.86 -9.80
N GLY A 146 17.05 2.56 -10.93
CA GLY A 146 16.70 3.96 -10.95
C GLY A 146 17.90 4.92 -10.94
N HIS A 147 19.09 4.43 -11.20
CA HIS A 147 20.26 5.28 -11.40
C HIS A 147 20.10 6.09 -12.70
N TYR A 148 20.49 7.35 -12.64
CA TYR A 148 20.53 8.17 -13.83
C TYR A 148 21.75 7.83 -14.67
N LEU A 149 21.56 7.62 -15.94
CA LEU A 149 22.60 7.23 -16.90
C LEU A 149 22.92 8.40 -17.84
N SER A 150 23.42 9.52 -17.28
CA SER A 150 23.68 10.72 -18.06
C SER A 150 24.75 10.52 -19.13
N GLN A 151 25.69 9.64 -18.89
CA GLN A 151 26.79 9.34 -19.82
C GLN A 151 26.34 8.40 -20.95
N TYR A 152 25.41 7.49 -20.66
CA TYR A 152 24.84 6.52 -21.58
C TYR A 152 23.33 6.71 -21.80
N GLY A 153 22.83 7.85 -21.33
CA GLY A 153 21.44 8.25 -21.49
C GLY A 153 21.09 8.73 -22.88
N GLY A 154 19.96 9.40 -23.03
CA GLY A 154 19.53 9.94 -24.30
C GLY A 154 19.30 8.83 -25.33
N GLU A 155 19.85 8.99 -26.51
CA GLU A 155 19.70 8.05 -27.62
C GLU A 155 20.30 6.68 -27.35
N ASP A 156 21.34 6.61 -26.51
CA ASP A 156 22.13 5.40 -26.29
C ASP A 156 22.00 4.85 -24.85
N SER A 157 20.84 4.96 -24.26
CA SER A 157 20.59 4.61 -22.86
C SER A 157 20.18 3.16 -22.59
N LEU A 158 20.45 2.25 -23.50
CA LEU A 158 20.23 0.82 -23.27
C LEU A 158 21.12 0.31 -22.14
N PRO A 159 20.62 -0.59 -21.28
CA PRO A 159 21.44 -1.28 -20.29
C PRO A 159 22.66 -1.96 -20.95
N ASN A 160 23.82 -1.89 -20.31
CA ASN A 160 25.04 -2.49 -20.88
C ASN A 160 24.93 -4.00 -21.06
N THR A 161 24.22 -4.69 -20.16
CA THR A 161 23.87 -6.11 -20.33
C THR A 161 23.14 -6.40 -21.64
N TYR A 162 22.46 -5.41 -22.18
CA TYR A 162 21.73 -5.51 -23.42
C TYR A 162 22.57 -5.16 -24.65
N LYS A 163 23.45 -4.15 -24.51
CA LYS A 163 24.39 -3.73 -25.57
C LYS A 163 25.60 -4.63 -25.67
N TYR A 164 26.17 -4.99 -24.51
CA TYR A 164 27.44 -5.72 -24.37
C TYR A 164 27.25 -7.02 -23.58
N PRO A 165 26.42 -7.95 -24.07
CA PRO A 165 26.11 -9.18 -23.33
C PRO A 165 27.36 -10.04 -23.05
N GLU A 166 28.43 -9.92 -23.82
CA GLU A 166 29.70 -10.62 -23.60
C GLU A 166 30.37 -10.24 -22.29
N HIS A 167 30.22 -9.01 -21.78
CA HIS A 167 30.75 -8.56 -20.49
C HIS A 167 30.00 -9.18 -19.30
N HIS A 168 28.81 -9.71 -19.56
CA HIS A 168 27.93 -10.33 -18.56
C HIS A 168 27.71 -11.83 -18.83
N GLY A 169 28.60 -12.46 -19.59
CA GLY A 169 28.54 -13.89 -19.91
C GLY A 169 27.60 -14.26 -21.05
N GLY A 170 27.10 -13.28 -21.81
CA GLY A 170 26.30 -13.49 -23.02
C GLY A 170 27.13 -13.47 -24.29
N GLU A 171 26.50 -13.81 -25.44
CA GLU A 171 27.12 -13.68 -26.75
C GLU A 171 26.88 -12.26 -27.29
N ARG A 172 27.94 -11.63 -27.78
CA ARG A 172 27.86 -10.30 -28.38
C ARG A 172 26.85 -10.29 -29.52
N GLY A 173 25.98 -9.28 -29.50
CA GLY A 173 24.96 -9.11 -30.51
C GLY A 173 23.79 -10.10 -30.40
N SER A 174 23.65 -10.85 -29.30
CA SER A 174 22.51 -11.75 -29.08
C SER A 174 21.16 -11.03 -29.20
N THR A 175 21.14 -9.74 -28.80
CA THR A 175 19.96 -8.85 -28.93
C THR A 175 19.96 -8.08 -30.27
N GLY A 176 21.07 -8.12 -31.03
CA GLY A 176 21.26 -7.33 -32.24
C GLY A 176 21.52 -5.83 -31.99
N TYR A 177 21.63 -5.39 -30.75
CA TYR A 177 22.00 -4.00 -30.46
C TYR A 177 23.53 -3.82 -30.50
N VAL A 178 23.93 -2.64 -30.96
CA VAL A 178 25.31 -2.19 -31.03
C VAL A 178 25.41 -0.79 -30.38
N GLU A 179 26.66 -0.38 -30.04
CA GLU A 179 26.91 0.98 -29.56
C GLU A 179 26.41 2.03 -30.58
N GLY A 180 25.72 3.04 -30.06
CA GLY A 180 25.06 4.08 -30.86
C GLY A 180 23.62 3.77 -31.26
N ASP A 181 23.12 2.56 -31.00
CA ASP A 181 21.72 2.25 -31.20
C ASP A 181 20.84 3.02 -30.21
N THR A 182 19.70 3.51 -30.67
CA THR A 182 18.74 4.17 -29.81
C THR A 182 18.01 3.17 -28.92
N TRP A 183 17.61 3.62 -27.72
CA TRP A 183 16.84 2.83 -26.76
C TRP A 183 15.55 2.25 -27.38
N TYR A 184 14.94 3.01 -28.30
CA TYR A 184 13.66 2.64 -28.91
C TYR A 184 13.81 1.96 -30.28
N ARG A 185 15.01 1.52 -30.67
CA ARG A 185 15.21 0.82 -31.97
C ARG A 185 14.19 -0.30 -32.21
N ASP A 186 13.93 -1.13 -31.19
CA ASP A 186 12.95 -2.21 -31.20
C ASP A 186 11.70 -1.90 -30.39
N MET A 187 11.52 -0.65 -30.04
CA MET A 187 10.38 -0.17 -29.27
C MET A 187 9.79 1.05 -29.97
N ARG A 188 8.98 1.79 -29.25
CA ARG A 188 8.41 3.03 -29.77
C ARG A 188 9.11 4.23 -29.17
N GLN A 189 9.20 5.29 -29.94
CA GLN A 189 9.73 6.58 -29.49
C GLN A 189 8.99 7.07 -28.23
N PRO A 190 9.67 7.76 -27.29
CA PRO A 190 9.03 8.32 -26.10
C PRO A 190 7.78 9.13 -26.42
N GLY A 191 6.71 8.88 -25.66
CA GLY A 191 5.42 9.54 -25.92
C GLY A 191 4.33 9.12 -24.94
N LEU A 192 3.13 9.69 -25.12
CA LEU A 192 1.92 9.39 -24.35
C LEU A 192 0.68 9.45 -25.27
N ASP A 193 -0.09 8.37 -25.35
CA ASP A 193 -1.38 8.29 -26.05
C ASP A 193 -1.35 8.88 -27.49
N GLY A 194 -0.25 8.65 -28.22
CA GLY A 194 -0.07 9.11 -29.59
C GLY A 194 0.69 10.43 -29.74
N SER A 195 0.88 11.18 -28.66
CA SER A 195 1.80 12.31 -28.64
C SER A 195 3.24 11.81 -28.45
N VAL A 196 4.19 12.46 -29.12
CA VAL A 196 5.62 12.10 -29.11
C VAL A 196 6.40 13.18 -28.40
N ALA A 197 7.37 12.80 -27.56
CA ALA A 197 8.29 13.75 -26.94
C ALA A 197 9.23 14.34 -28.01
N GLU A 198 9.39 15.66 -28.02
CA GLU A 198 10.27 16.35 -28.99
C GLU A 198 11.75 16.14 -28.68
N GLY A 199 12.10 16.07 -27.36
CA GLY A 199 13.44 15.80 -26.87
C GLY A 199 13.53 14.41 -26.22
N GLN A 200 14.71 13.80 -26.23
CA GLN A 200 14.93 12.51 -25.60
C GLN A 200 15.49 12.65 -24.21
N ASP A 201 16.39 13.62 -24.00
CA ASP A 201 17.05 13.84 -22.71
C ASP A 201 16.08 14.32 -21.62
N ASP A 202 15.04 15.04 -22.00
CA ASP A 202 13.98 15.55 -21.11
C ASP A 202 12.63 14.83 -21.28
N SER A 203 12.63 13.67 -21.92
CA SER A 203 11.40 12.90 -22.20
C SER A 203 10.60 12.56 -20.96
N LEU A 204 11.24 12.32 -19.81
CA LEU A 204 10.55 12.07 -18.55
C LEU A 204 9.91 13.35 -17.95
N GLN A 205 10.56 14.51 -18.09
CA GLN A 205 9.98 15.79 -17.71
C GLN A 205 8.77 16.12 -18.58
N TRP A 206 8.91 15.90 -19.89
CA TRP A 206 7.81 16.05 -20.84
C TRP A 206 6.62 15.12 -20.45
N LEU A 207 6.90 13.85 -20.15
CA LEU A 207 5.86 12.90 -19.69
C LEU A 207 5.17 13.39 -18.42
N GLY A 208 5.95 13.85 -17.45
CA GLY A 208 5.40 14.43 -16.21
C GLY A 208 4.47 15.61 -16.47
N GLN A 209 4.83 16.49 -17.41
CA GLN A 209 4.01 17.62 -17.82
C GLN A 209 2.73 17.17 -18.55
N GLN A 210 2.83 16.19 -19.43
CA GLN A 210 1.64 15.63 -20.12
C GLN A 210 0.65 15.03 -19.11
N ILE A 211 1.16 14.26 -18.15
CA ILE A 211 0.35 13.68 -17.07
C ILE A 211 -0.33 14.75 -16.23
N ALA A 212 0.41 15.79 -15.82
CA ALA A 212 -0.13 16.87 -15.00
C ALA A 212 -1.27 17.64 -15.70
N ASN A 213 -1.22 17.72 -17.01
CA ASN A 213 -2.23 18.37 -17.85
C ASN A 213 -3.34 17.43 -18.33
N ASP A 214 -3.23 16.11 -18.05
CA ASP A 214 -4.21 15.14 -18.49
C ASP A 214 -5.47 15.22 -17.63
N PRO A 215 -6.67 15.29 -18.21
CA PRO A 215 -7.92 15.37 -17.46
C PRO A 215 -8.21 14.14 -16.57
N ARG A 216 -7.53 13.02 -16.80
CA ARG A 216 -7.63 11.81 -15.97
C ARG A 216 -6.87 11.93 -14.66
N PHE A 217 -5.85 12.81 -14.56
CA PHE A 217 -4.93 12.88 -13.43
C PHE A 217 -5.63 13.13 -12.10
N ALA A 218 -6.53 14.10 -12.04
CA ALA A 218 -7.24 14.43 -10.82
C ALA A 218 -8.09 13.25 -10.30
N ALA A 219 -8.86 12.61 -11.18
CA ALA A 219 -9.68 11.46 -10.82
C ALA A 219 -8.82 10.23 -10.43
N ALA A 220 -7.71 10.00 -11.12
CA ALA A 220 -6.75 8.97 -10.77
C ALA A 220 -6.14 9.19 -9.39
N THR A 221 -5.80 10.44 -9.04
CA THR A 221 -5.30 10.80 -7.72
C THR A 221 -6.34 10.52 -6.63
N VAL A 222 -7.61 10.86 -6.84
CA VAL A 222 -8.69 10.51 -5.92
C VAL A 222 -8.79 9.00 -5.73
N ARG A 223 -8.76 8.22 -6.81
CA ARG A 223 -8.79 6.74 -6.74
C ARG A 223 -7.57 6.16 -6.06
N PHE A 224 -6.39 6.74 -6.26
CA PHE A 224 -5.16 6.33 -5.59
C PHE A 224 -5.27 6.44 -4.06
N TRP A 225 -5.81 7.55 -3.56
CA TRP A 225 -5.99 7.76 -2.13
C TRP A 225 -7.24 7.12 -1.55
N TRP A 226 -8.17 6.68 -2.40
CA TRP A 226 -9.43 6.08 -1.98
C TRP A 226 -9.27 4.94 -0.96
N PRO A 227 -8.42 3.92 -1.21
CA PRO A 227 -8.25 2.83 -0.27
C PRO A 227 -7.66 3.27 1.08
N ALA A 228 -6.80 4.28 1.07
CA ALA A 228 -6.20 4.81 2.30
C ALA A 228 -7.22 5.54 3.19
N ILE A 229 -8.16 6.26 2.58
CA ILE A 229 -9.17 7.05 3.30
C ILE A 229 -10.41 6.21 3.63
N TYR A 230 -10.93 5.45 2.68
CA TYR A 230 -12.19 4.72 2.83
C TYR A 230 -12.02 3.23 3.17
N GLY A 231 -10.79 2.73 3.17
CA GLY A 231 -10.48 1.37 3.60
C GLY A 231 -10.82 0.25 2.61
N ALA A 232 -11.36 0.58 1.44
CA ALA A 232 -11.69 -0.37 0.38
C ALA A 232 -11.28 0.21 -0.98
N ASP A 233 -11.02 -0.65 -1.96
CA ASP A 233 -10.74 -0.20 -3.32
C ASP A 233 -11.97 0.48 -3.93
N PRO A 234 -11.80 1.40 -4.89
CA PRO A 234 -12.93 1.93 -5.64
C PRO A 234 -13.71 0.80 -6.32
N LEU A 235 -15.02 0.98 -6.40
CA LEU A 235 -15.88 0.03 -7.10
C LEU A 235 -15.51 -0.04 -8.58
N MET A 236 -15.63 -1.24 -9.13
CA MET A 236 -15.54 -1.47 -10.57
C MET A 236 -16.93 -1.50 -11.17
N ALA A 237 -17.05 -1.10 -12.43
CA ALA A 237 -18.30 -1.28 -13.14
C ALA A 237 -18.65 -2.78 -13.20
N PRO A 238 -19.90 -3.17 -12.90
CA PRO A 238 -20.28 -4.57 -13.02
C PRO A 238 -20.32 -4.96 -14.50
N GLU A 239 -19.70 -6.12 -14.83
CA GLU A 239 -19.52 -6.59 -16.20
C GLU A 239 -20.68 -7.49 -16.67
N ASP A 240 -21.26 -8.28 -15.76
CA ASP A 240 -22.34 -9.23 -16.06
C ASP A 240 -23.71 -8.58 -15.87
N ASP A 241 -24.33 -8.13 -16.95
CA ASP A 241 -25.63 -7.50 -16.97
C ASP A 241 -26.80 -8.47 -16.71
N SER A 242 -26.53 -9.78 -16.75
CA SER A 242 -27.48 -10.84 -16.41
C SER A 242 -27.52 -11.17 -14.92
N ALA A 243 -26.54 -10.67 -14.13
CA ALA A 243 -26.48 -10.93 -12.70
C ALA A 243 -27.70 -10.33 -11.96
N PRO A 244 -28.34 -11.07 -11.02
CA PRO A 244 -29.53 -10.62 -10.32
C PRO A 244 -29.40 -9.27 -9.59
N ASN A 245 -28.19 -8.91 -9.18
CA ASN A 245 -27.87 -7.68 -8.45
C ASN A 245 -27.15 -6.63 -9.31
N TYR A 246 -27.03 -6.85 -10.63
CA TYR A 246 -26.35 -5.94 -11.55
C TYR A 246 -26.82 -4.49 -11.41
N ALA A 247 -28.14 -4.27 -11.46
CA ALA A 247 -28.70 -2.91 -11.38
C ALA A 247 -28.37 -2.21 -10.05
N GLN A 248 -28.25 -2.95 -8.96
CA GLN A 248 -27.89 -2.43 -7.64
C GLN A 248 -26.41 -2.06 -7.59
N HIS A 249 -25.53 -2.94 -8.06
CA HIS A 249 -24.08 -2.68 -8.13
C HIS A 249 -23.79 -1.52 -9.09
N LEU A 250 -24.50 -1.44 -10.22
CA LEU A 250 -24.32 -0.34 -11.16
C LEU A 250 -24.74 1.01 -10.55
N ARG A 251 -25.79 1.06 -9.73
CA ARG A 251 -26.16 2.30 -9.01
C ARG A 251 -25.07 2.70 -8.01
N ALA A 252 -24.61 1.76 -7.19
CA ALA A 252 -23.52 2.02 -6.24
C ALA A 252 -22.25 2.53 -6.92
N PHE A 253 -21.86 1.89 -8.03
CA PHE A 253 -20.75 2.33 -8.86
C PHE A 253 -20.94 3.76 -9.39
N LYS A 254 -22.11 4.06 -9.98
CA LYS A 254 -22.38 5.40 -10.51
C LYS A 254 -22.35 6.50 -9.45
N GLU A 255 -22.88 6.22 -8.26
CA GLU A 255 -22.84 7.17 -7.14
C GLU A 255 -21.39 7.41 -6.67
N GLN A 256 -20.58 6.36 -6.62
CA GLN A 256 -19.17 6.50 -6.27
C GLN A 256 -18.41 7.28 -7.34
N GLU A 257 -18.63 7.01 -8.62
CA GLU A 257 -18.04 7.75 -9.74
C GLU A 257 -18.43 9.23 -9.74
N ALA A 258 -19.68 9.54 -9.42
CA ALA A 258 -20.13 10.92 -9.28
C ALA A 258 -19.38 11.64 -8.14
N LEU A 259 -19.15 10.97 -7.02
CA LEU A 259 -18.36 11.49 -5.92
C LEU A 259 -16.88 11.68 -6.32
N ILE A 260 -16.26 10.68 -6.96
CA ILE A 260 -14.88 10.77 -7.45
C ILE A 260 -14.74 11.96 -8.40
N GLY A 261 -15.65 12.10 -9.35
CA GLY A 261 -15.66 13.24 -10.28
C GLY A 261 -15.84 14.60 -9.58
N SER A 262 -16.65 14.65 -8.53
CA SER A 262 -16.80 15.88 -7.72
C SER A 262 -15.54 16.23 -6.95
N LEU A 263 -14.90 15.24 -6.33
CA LEU A 263 -13.63 15.41 -5.62
C LEU A 263 -12.51 15.82 -6.57
N ALA A 264 -12.44 15.21 -7.75
CA ALA A 264 -11.46 15.53 -8.79
C ALA A 264 -11.56 17.00 -9.23
N ARG A 265 -12.77 17.47 -9.55
CA ARG A 265 -12.97 18.90 -9.93
C ARG A 265 -12.58 19.87 -8.82
N ARG A 266 -12.85 19.54 -7.55
CA ARG A 266 -12.43 20.40 -6.43
C ARG A 266 -10.91 20.36 -6.23
N PHE A 267 -10.28 19.22 -6.46
CA PHE A 267 -8.84 19.06 -6.41
C PHE A 267 -8.16 19.92 -7.49
N GLU A 268 -8.66 19.88 -8.73
CA GLU A 268 -8.22 20.77 -9.81
C GLU A 268 -8.42 22.25 -9.45
N ALA A 269 -9.59 22.62 -8.97
CA ALA A 269 -9.90 24.01 -8.56
C ALA A 269 -9.04 24.51 -7.40
N SER A 270 -8.47 23.62 -6.59
CA SER A 270 -7.53 23.94 -5.52
C SER A 270 -6.06 23.95 -5.97
N GLU A 271 -5.82 23.95 -7.29
CA GLU A 271 -4.48 23.86 -7.88
C GLU A 271 -3.72 22.61 -7.40
N PHE A 272 -4.42 21.49 -7.37
CA PHE A 272 -3.91 20.18 -6.92
C PHE A 272 -3.37 20.17 -5.48
N ASN A 273 -4.02 20.89 -4.58
CA ASN A 273 -3.67 20.92 -3.17
C ASN A 273 -4.11 19.63 -2.47
N ALA A 274 -3.16 18.76 -2.11
CA ALA A 274 -3.44 17.48 -1.48
C ALA A 274 -4.11 17.61 -0.10
N LYS A 275 -3.81 18.68 0.67
CA LYS A 275 -4.47 18.91 1.98
C LYS A 275 -5.96 19.18 1.78
N SER A 276 -6.32 19.96 0.76
CA SER A 276 -7.72 20.23 0.39
C SER A 276 -8.42 18.95 -0.07
N LEU A 277 -7.76 18.13 -0.89
CA LEU A 277 -8.31 16.85 -1.31
C LEU A 277 -8.62 15.94 -0.12
N PHE A 278 -7.67 15.77 0.81
CA PHE A 278 -7.89 14.92 1.99
C PHE A 278 -9.01 15.45 2.89
N ALA A 279 -9.07 16.76 3.09
CA ALA A 279 -10.18 17.37 3.83
C ALA A 279 -11.53 17.09 3.16
N ASP A 280 -11.62 17.25 1.85
CA ASP A 280 -12.82 16.99 1.08
C ASP A 280 -13.24 15.50 1.11
N MET A 281 -12.28 14.58 1.02
CA MET A 281 -12.54 13.15 1.13
C MET A 281 -13.06 12.77 2.52
N LEU A 282 -12.44 13.29 3.60
CA LEU A 282 -12.88 13.04 4.98
C LEU A 282 -14.25 13.68 5.28
N MET A 283 -14.56 14.81 4.69
CA MET A 283 -15.85 15.50 4.86
C MET A 283 -16.95 14.93 3.95
N ALA A 284 -16.63 14.08 2.99
CA ALA A 284 -17.60 13.45 2.12
C ALA A 284 -18.58 12.57 2.90
N LYS A 285 -19.82 12.50 2.42
CA LYS A 285 -20.86 11.62 3.00
C LYS A 285 -20.40 10.16 3.01
N TRP A 286 -19.63 9.73 2.01
CA TRP A 286 -19.10 8.38 1.91
C TRP A 286 -18.21 8.00 3.09
N TYR A 287 -17.37 8.91 3.60
CA TYR A 287 -16.55 8.68 4.78
C TYR A 287 -17.36 8.58 6.06
N ARG A 288 -18.39 9.40 6.19
CA ARG A 288 -19.23 9.51 7.40
C ARG A 288 -20.39 8.52 7.40
N HIS A 289 -20.50 7.69 6.39
CA HIS A 289 -21.56 6.72 6.26
C HIS A 289 -21.38 5.60 7.30
N SER A 290 -22.47 5.20 7.94
CA SER A 290 -22.53 4.03 8.82
C SER A 290 -23.48 3.00 8.24
N LEU A 291 -23.32 1.74 8.67
CA LEU A 291 -24.26 0.68 8.33
C LEU A 291 -25.66 1.05 8.83
N THR A 292 -26.65 0.87 7.97
CA THR A 292 -28.05 1.01 8.38
C THR A 292 -28.54 -0.23 9.10
N THR A 293 -29.35 -0.03 10.13
CA THR A 293 -30.11 -1.08 10.82
C THR A 293 -31.57 -1.17 10.36
N ASP A 294 -31.95 -0.37 9.37
CA ASP A 294 -33.27 -0.39 8.76
C ASP A 294 -33.45 -1.68 7.95
N VAL A 295 -34.29 -2.58 8.45
CA VAL A 295 -34.51 -3.90 7.87
C VAL A 295 -35.16 -3.81 6.50
N GLU A 296 -36.08 -2.87 6.29
CA GLU A 296 -36.75 -2.69 4.99
C GLU A 296 -35.74 -2.22 3.93
N LEU A 297 -34.88 -1.26 4.30
CA LEU A 297 -33.84 -0.74 3.42
C LEU A 297 -32.79 -1.80 3.10
N VAL A 298 -32.36 -2.58 4.10
CA VAL A 298 -31.40 -3.68 3.90
C VAL A 298 -32.01 -4.76 3.00
N THR A 299 -33.28 -5.10 3.18
CA THR A 299 -33.95 -6.08 2.35
C THR A 299 -34.10 -5.61 0.91
N ALA A 300 -34.45 -4.35 0.70
CA ALA A 300 -34.67 -3.78 -0.64
C ALA A 300 -33.38 -3.46 -1.40
N ARG A 301 -32.30 -3.09 -0.69
CA ARG A 301 -31.08 -2.53 -1.27
C ARG A 301 -29.79 -3.16 -0.69
N GLY A 302 -29.86 -4.37 -0.13
CA GLY A 302 -28.75 -5.01 0.57
C GLY A 302 -27.48 -5.08 -0.27
N SER A 303 -27.56 -5.61 -1.48
CA SER A 303 -26.38 -5.72 -2.37
C SER A 303 -25.78 -4.36 -2.78
N GLU A 304 -26.59 -3.31 -2.84
CA GLU A 304 -26.11 -1.94 -3.09
C GLU A 304 -25.41 -1.36 -1.85
N LEU A 305 -25.99 -1.60 -0.67
CA LEU A 305 -25.49 -1.12 0.61
C LEU A 305 -24.25 -1.89 1.11
N GLU A 306 -24.07 -3.12 0.68
CA GLU A 306 -22.89 -3.94 1.01
C GLU A 306 -21.57 -3.28 0.66
N THR A 307 -21.55 -2.46 -0.37
CA THR A 307 -20.36 -1.76 -0.84
C THR A 307 -20.14 -0.40 -0.16
N VAL A 308 -21.13 0.08 0.60
CA VAL A 308 -21.14 1.40 1.24
C VAL A 308 -21.21 1.24 2.75
N GLY A 309 -20.35 1.94 3.50
CA GLY A 309 -20.36 1.91 4.96
C GLY A 309 -19.88 0.59 5.56
N ARG A 310 -19.22 -0.27 4.81
CA ARG A 310 -18.58 -1.46 5.36
C ARG A 310 -17.49 -1.08 6.34
N GLY A 311 -17.50 -1.77 7.49
CA GLY A 311 -16.32 -1.84 8.33
C GLY A 311 -15.18 -2.45 7.53
N ARG A 312 -13.98 -1.86 7.60
CA ARG A 312 -12.81 -2.46 6.97
C ARG A 312 -12.09 -3.38 7.93
N LEU A 313 -11.51 -4.43 7.40
CA LEU A 313 -10.58 -5.25 8.16
C LEU A 313 -9.34 -4.40 8.51
N LEU A 314 -8.97 -4.37 9.79
CA LEU A 314 -7.72 -3.75 10.21
C LEU A 314 -6.55 -4.52 9.63
N GLY A 315 -5.59 -3.84 9.04
CA GLY A 315 -4.32 -4.47 8.70
C GLY A 315 -3.51 -4.84 9.95
N PRO A 316 -2.48 -5.68 9.82
CA PRO A 316 -1.69 -6.13 10.98
C PRO A 316 -1.09 -4.97 11.78
N GLU A 317 -0.61 -3.93 11.13
CA GLU A 317 -0.05 -2.75 11.79
C GLU A 317 -1.11 -1.92 12.53
N GLU A 318 -2.32 -1.87 11.98
CA GLU A 318 -3.45 -1.17 12.61
C GLU A 318 -3.97 -1.95 13.81
N LEU A 319 -4.04 -3.29 13.68
CA LEU A 319 -4.43 -4.18 14.77
C LEU A 319 -3.42 -4.12 15.92
N ASP A 320 -2.12 -4.15 15.62
CA ASP A 320 -1.07 -3.99 16.63
C ASP A 320 -1.19 -2.66 17.39
N ARG A 321 -1.39 -1.55 16.67
CA ARG A 321 -1.62 -0.23 17.29
C ARG A 321 -2.90 -0.20 18.12
N LYS A 322 -3.97 -0.84 17.65
CA LYS A 322 -5.23 -0.96 18.39
C LYS A 322 -5.04 -1.76 19.67
N ASN A 323 -4.38 -2.91 19.62
CA ASN A 323 -4.08 -3.72 20.79
C ASN A 323 -3.27 -2.92 21.83
N ARG A 324 -2.26 -2.17 21.39
CA ARG A 324 -1.48 -1.29 22.26
C ARG A 324 -2.34 -0.20 22.90
N ALA A 325 -3.23 0.43 22.14
CA ALA A 325 -4.11 1.48 22.67
C ALA A 325 -5.16 0.93 23.64
N VAL A 326 -5.76 -0.22 23.35
CA VAL A 326 -6.83 -0.81 24.15
C VAL A 326 -6.26 -1.52 25.38
N PHE A 327 -5.24 -2.34 25.20
CA PHE A 327 -4.74 -3.25 26.23
C PHE A 327 -3.43 -2.79 26.87
N GLY A 328 -2.79 -1.73 26.33
CA GLY A 328 -1.47 -1.28 26.78
C GLY A 328 -0.33 -2.18 26.32
N ARG A 329 -0.62 -3.15 25.44
CA ARG A 329 0.31 -4.19 25.05
C ARG A 329 0.09 -4.63 23.60
N THR A 330 1.16 -5.09 22.98
CA THR A 330 1.15 -5.71 21.65
C THR A 330 1.21 -7.23 21.81
N TRP A 331 0.76 -7.97 20.80
CA TRP A 331 0.96 -9.41 20.76
C TRP A 331 2.44 -9.73 20.50
N ARG A 332 3.07 -10.49 21.41
CA ARG A 332 4.49 -10.82 21.38
C ARG A 332 4.67 -12.32 21.53
N GLN A 333 5.57 -12.88 20.78
CA GLN A 333 6.09 -14.24 21.01
C GLN A 333 7.34 -14.14 21.91
N GLU A 334 7.13 -14.03 23.21
CA GLU A 334 8.21 -13.71 24.16
C GLU A 334 9.24 -14.85 24.36
N ASP A 335 8.80 -16.09 24.31
CA ASP A 335 9.67 -17.20 24.71
C ASP A 335 10.74 -17.52 23.66
N TRP A 336 10.39 -17.45 22.40
CA TRP A 336 11.34 -17.68 21.31
C TRP A 336 12.35 -16.53 21.16
N LEU A 337 11.89 -15.31 21.34
CA LEU A 337 12.69 -14.09 21.21
C LEU A 337 13.71 -13.96 22.34
N LYS A 338 13.36 -14.33 23.58
CA LYS A 338 14.29 -14.35 24.73
C LYS A 338 15.41 -15.37 24.56
N ALA A 339 15.11 -16.51 23.96
CA ALA A 339 16.09 -17.56 23.74
C ALA A 339 17.19 -17.19 22.72
N HIS A 340 16.94 -16.19 21.87
CA HIS A 340 17.81 -15.84 20.74
C HIS A 340 18.37 -14.40 20.78
N ASP A 341 18.19 -13.68 21.87
CA ASP A 341 18.71 -12.32 22.11
C ASP A 341 18.35 -11.29 21.01
N PHE A 342 17.13 -11.41 20.46
CA PHE A 342 16.64 -10.47 19.44
C PHE A 342 15.84 -9.33 20.08
N SER A 343 16.00 -8.13 19.53
CA SER A 343 15.13 -6.99 19.86
C SER A 343 13.67 -7.38 19.69
N VAL A 344 12.85 -7.00 20.67
CA VAL A 344 11.43 -7.40 20.74
C VAL A 344 10.67 -6.92 19.50
N THR A 345 10.40 -7.83 18.58
CA THR A 345 9.47 -7.60 17.47
C THR A 345 8.08 -8.08 17.86
N THR A 346 7.06 -7.39 17.41
CA THR A 346 5.68 -7.85 17.61
C THR A 346 5.37 -8.98 16.62
N ALA A 347 4.41 -9.86 16.95
CA ALA A 347 4.03 -10.95 16.06
C ALA A 347 3.39 -10.47 14.73
N LEU A 348 2.80 -9.27 14.75
CA LEU A 348 2.10 -8.68 13.61
C LEU A 348 2.94 -7.65 12.83
N THR A 349 3.95 -7.05 13.46
CA THR A 349 4.73 -5.94 12.86
C THR A 349 6.22 -6.06 13.18
N GLY A 350 7.07 -5.51 12.32
CA GLY A 350 8.52 -5.54 12.47
C GLY A 350 9.21 -6.42 11.45
N SER A 351 10.53 -6.45 11.45
CA SER A 351 11.37 -7.14 10.46
C SER A 351 11.25 -8.68 10.46
N ARG A 352 10.61 -9.23 11.47
CA ARG A 352 10.36 -10.68 11.64
C ARG A 352 8.92 -10.96 12.04
N ALA A 353 7.97 -10.16 11.56
CA ALA A 353 6.56 -10.32 11.84
C ALA A 353 5.99 -11.53 11.08
N GLU A 354 6.20 -12.74 11.62
CA GLU A 354 5.84 -14.02 10.99
C GLU A 354 4.37 -14.10 10.60
N PHE A 355 3.48 -13.45 11.37
CA PHE A 355 2.05 -13.49 11.13
C PHE A 355 1.51 -12.31 10.33
N SER A 356 2.35 -11.34 9.94
CA SER A 356 1.90 -10.18 9.17
C SER A 356 1.24 -10.57 7.86
N ALA A 357 1.91 -11.36 7.03
CA ALA A 357 1.39 -11.81 5.74
C ALA A 357 0.16 -12.70 5.90
N PHE A 358 0.15 -13.59 6.91
CA PHE A 358 -0.98 -14.46 7.22
C PHE A 358 -2.22 -13.71 7.73
N TYR A 359 -2.02 -12.55 8.33
CA TYR A 359 -3.10 -11.64 8.74
C TYR A 359 -3.44 -10.59 7.65
N GLY A 360 -3.08 -10.84 6.41
CA GLY A 360 -3.40 -9.98 5.28
C GLY A 360 -2.47 -8.80 5.06
N GLY A 361 -1.31 -8.79 5.72
CA GLY A 361 -0.23 -7.85 5.47
C GLY A 361 0.52 -8.14 4.17
N ILE A 362 1.48 -7.31 3.86
CA ILE A 362 2.39 -7.48 2.73
C ILE A 362 3.79 -7.83 3.23
N ASP A 363 4.49 -8.71 2.52
CA ASP A 363 5.89 -9.05 2.80
C ASP A 363 6.88 -8.32 1.88
N GLY A 364 6.37 -7.64 0.87
CA GLY A 364 7.16 -6.88 -0.10
C GLY A 364 7.79 -7.72 -1.21
N ALA A 365 7.75 -9.06 -1.10
CA ALA A 365 8.35 -9.98 -2.07
C ALA A 365 7.27 -10.80 -2.79
N THR A 366 6.57 -11.67 -2.07
CA THR A 366 5.56 -12.58 -2.62
C THR A 366 4.15 -12.05 -2.45
N VAL A 367 3.86 -11.43 -1.30
CA VAL A 367 2.57 -10.82 -1.00
C VAL A 367 2.67 -9.31 -1.17
N THR A 368 2.25 -8.81 -2.33
CA THR A 368 2.37 -7.39 -2.71
C THR A 368 1.08 -6.60 -2.52
N LYS A 369 -0.04 -7.27 -2.23
CA LYS A 369 -1.34 -6.64 -1.96
C LYS A 369 -1.86 -7.10 -0.60
N ARG A 370 -2.46 -6.17 0.15
CA ARG A 370 -3.15 -6.50 1.39
C ARG A 370 -4.40 -7.31 1.10
N ASN A 371 -4.60 -8.40 1.85
CA ASN A 371 -5.89 -9.05 1.87
C ASN A 371 -6.85 -8.26 2.78
N ARG A 372 -8.03 -7.99 2.26
CA ARG A 372 -9.09 -7.21 2.95
C ARG A 372 -10.31 -8.05 3.28
N GLU A 373 -10.29 -9.31 2.93
CA GLU A 373 -11.35 -10.26 3.24
C GLU A 373 -10.92 -11.17 4.38
N ILE A 374 -11.87 -11.52 5.25
CA ILE A 374 -11.60 -12.43 6.36
C ILE A 374 -11.36 -13.83 5.82
N THR A 375 -10.23 -14.40 6.16
CA THR A 375 -9.90 -15.80 5.83
C THR A 375 -9.97 -16.68 7.09
N PRO A 376 -10.13 -18.00 6.94
CA PRO A 376 -10.06 -18.93 8.07
C PRO A 376 -8.74 -18.81 8.84
N LEU A 377 -7.62 -18.55 8.14
CA LEU A 377 -6.32 -18.36 8.78
C LEU A 377 -6.29 -17.10 9.66
N MET A 378 -6.87 -16.00 9.20
CA MET A 378 -7.00 -14.78 10.02
C MET A 378 -7.84 -15.01 11.26
N SER A 379 -8.92 -15.80 11.15
CA SER A 379 -9.77 -16.15 12.30
C SER A 379 -9.00 -16.94 13.34
N ASN A 380 -8.25 -17.96 12.92
CA ASN A 380 -7.41 -18.76 13.82
C ASN A 380 -6.32 -17.93 14.50
N LEU A 381 -5.66 -17.04 13.73
CA LEU A 381 -4.65 -16.13 14.29
C LEU A 381 -5.25 -15.14 15.29
N THR A 382 -6.46 -14.66 15.03
CA THR A 382 -7.18 -13.75 15.94
C THR A 382 -7.51 -14.46 17.25
N GLU A 383 -7.93 -15.71 17.20
CA GLU A 383 -8.22 -16.53 18.37
C GLU A 383 -6.96 -16.81 19.19
N ALA A 384 -5.86 -17.21 18.54
CA ALA A 384 -4.58 -17.42 19.20
C ALA A 384 -4.09 -16.13 19.87
N MET A 385 -4.12 -15.01 19.13
CA MET A 385 -3.76 -13.69 19.65
C MET A 385 -4.61 -13.29 20.86
N ALA A 386 -5.92 -13.49 20.79
CA ALA A 386 -6.84 -13.13 21.87
C ALA A 386 -6.53 -13.95 23.13
N SER A 387 -6.30 -15.26 22.99
CA SER A 387 -5.99 -16.16 24.08
C SER A 387 -4.65 -15.82 24.75
N GLU A 388 -3.60 -15.61 23.98
CA GLU A 388 -2.27 -15.28 24.50
C GLU A 388 -2.24 -13.89 25.17
N LEU A 389 -2.85 -12.88 24.54
CA LEU A 389 -2.96 -11.55 25.13
C LEU A 389 -3.78 -11.55 26.41
N ALA A 390 -4.90 -12.29 26.46
CA ALA A 390 -5.73 -12.39 27.64
C ALA A 390 -4.96 -13.01 28.80
N CYS A 391 -4.25 -14.11 28.60
CA CYS A 391 -3.43 -14.76 29.61
C CYS A 391 -2.39 -13.79 30.21
N GLN A 392 -1.71 -13.03 29.40
CA GLN A 392 -0.68 -12.09 29.84
C GLN A 392 -1.29 -10.88 30.55
N ILE A 393 -2.31 -10.27 29.97
CA ILE A 393 -2.91 -9.03 30.46
C ILE A 393 -3.65 -9.26 31.79
N VAL A 394 -4.41 -10.35 31.90
CA VAL A 394 -5.16 -10.66 33.11
C VAL A 394 -4.23 -10.85 34.30
N ILE A 395 -3.17 -11.64 34.13
CA ILE A 395 -2.20 -11.91 35.19
C ILE A 395 -1.50 -10.61 35.60
N GLU A 396 -0.99 -9.84 34.67
CA GLU A 396 -0.27 -8.60 34.95
C GLU A 396 -1.16 -7.56 35.65
N ASP A 397 -2.36 -7.36 35.13
CA ASP A 397 -3.23 -6.32 35.64
C ASP A 397 -3.77 -6.64 37.02
N PHE A 398 -4.18 -7.91 37.27
CA PHE A 398 -4.62 -8.33 38.62
C PHE A 398 -3.49 -8.43 39.65
N ASN A 399 -2.23 -8.47 39.23
CA ASN A 399 -1.09 -8.37 40.16
C ASN A 399 -0.78 -6.93 40.59
N ARG A 400 -1.42 -5.94 39.96
CA ARG A 400 -1.33 -4.52 40.34
C ARG A 400 -2.44 -4.15 41.32
N PRO A 401 -2.20 -3.18 42.22
CA PRO A 401 -3.26 -2.56 42.98
C PRO A 401 -4.34 -1.98 42.06
N ILE A 402 -5.60 -2.02 42.47
CA ILE A 402 -6.75 -1.64 41.62
C ILE A 402 -6.61 -0.23 41.00
N GLY A 403 -6.04 0.73 41.72
CA GLY A 403 -5.80 2.09 41.22
C GLY A 403 -4.67 2.22 40.19
N GLN A 404 -3.87 1.17 39.99
CA GLN A 404 -2.78 1.12 39.02
C GLN A 404 -3.06 0.16 37.85
N ARG A 405 -4.24 -0.47 37.83
CA ARG A 405 -4.66 -1.36 36.78
C ARG A 405 -5.03 -0.59 35.54
N HIS A 406 -4.64 -1.15 34.39
CA HIS A 406 -4.93 -0.54 33.09
C HIS A 406 -6.31 -0.94 32.55
N ILE A 407 -6.71 -2.19 32.78
CA ILE A 407 -7.92 -2.80 32.20
C ILE A 407 -8.97 -3.07 33.27
N PHE A 408 -8.66 -3.89 34.28
CA PHE A 408 -9.62 -4.41 35.24
C PHE A 408 -9.77 -3.49 36.46
N THR A 409 -10.29 -2.27 36.21
CA THR A 409 -10.41 -1.21 37.19
C THR A 409 -11.70 -1.26 38.02
N LYS A 410 -12.70 -2.08 37.59
CA LYS A 410 -14.04 -2.15 38.23
C LYS A 410 -14.26 -3.44 38.99
N VAL A 411 -13.42 -4.43 38.84
CA VAL A 411 -13.54 -5.77 39.42
C VAL A 411 -12.30 -6.16 40.22
N SER A 412 -12.46 -7.01 41.23
CA SER A 412 -11.38 -7.66 41.96
C SER A 412 -11.20 -9.12 41.57
N LYS A 413 -10.16 -9.79 42.12
CA LYS A 413 -9.96 -11.24 41.93
C LYS A 413 -11.11 -12.08 42.52
N THR A 414 -11.90 -11.50 43.39
CA THR A 414 -12.99 -12.18 44.11
C THR A 414 -14.37 -11.73 43.63
N THR A 415 -14.45 -10.88 42.63
CA THR A 415 -15.74 -10.44 42.07
C THR A 415 -16.39 -11.59 41.29
N VAL A 416 -17.56 -12.03 41.71
CA VAL A 416 -18.33 -13.11 41.07
C VAL A 416 -19.69 -12.57 40.65
N PRO A 417 -19.96 -12.45 39.31
CA PRO A 417 -21.27 -12.01 38.88
C PRO A 417 -22.35 -13.01 39.32
N GLY A 418 -23.46 -12.49 39.87
CA GLY A 418 -24.53 -13.30 40.43
C GLY A 418 -24.42 -13.56 41.95
N ALA A 419 -23.26 -13.34 42.59
CA ALA A 419 -23.12 -13.51 44.01
C ALA A 419 -23.84 -12.40 44.84
N SER A 420 -23.84 -11.18 44.31
CA SER A 420 -24.61 -10.04 44.81
C SER A 420 -24.99 -9.09 43.65
N LEU A 421 -25.91 -8.18 43.93
CA LEU A 421 -26.28 -7.13 42.97
C LEU A 421 -25.07 -6.21 42.66
N ASP A 422 -24.30 -5.84 43.70
CA ASP A 422 -23.14 -4.96 43.55
C ASP A 422 -22.03 -5.60 42.74
N GLU A 423 -21.75 -6.88 42.94
CA GLU A 423 -20.75 -7.60 42.15
C GLU A 423 -21.17 -7.80 40.71
N THR A 424 -22.46 -8.09 40.46
CA THR A 424 -23.01 -8.18 39.10
C THR A 424 -22.88 -6.83 38.40
N GLN A 425 -23.25 -5.73 39.04
CA GLN A 425 -23.10 -4.39 38.48
C GLN A 425 -21.64 -3.99 38.23
N ALA A 426 -20.73 -4.35 39.14
CA ALA A 426 -19.30 -4.12 38.94
C ALA A 426 -18.77 -4.84 37.70
N PHE A 427 -19.18 -6.08 37.49
CA PHE A 427 -18.82 -6.89 36.34
C PHE A 427 -19.38 -6.32 35.04
N GLU A 428 -20.67 -5.96 34.99
CA GLU A 428 -21.31 -5.32 33.84
C GLU A 428 -20.63 -3.99 33.49
N LYS A 429 -20.28 -3.16 34.49
CA LYS A 429 -19.50 -1.94 34.28
C LYS A 429 -18.11 -2.22 33.70
N GLN A 430 -17.47 -3.31 34.13
CA GLN A 430 -16.17 -3.72 33.60
C GLN A 430 -16.28 -4.13 32.14
N ILE A 431 -17.27 -4.93 31.77
CA ILE A 431 -17.53 -5.32 30.38
C ILE A 431 -17.77 -4.08 29.49
N ASN A 432 -18.65 -3.19 29.92
CA ASN A 432 -18.95 -1.97 29.19
C ASN A 432 -17.72 -1.06 29.04
N ALA A 433 -16.87 -0.97 30.07
CA ALA A 433 -15.63 -0.21 29.98
C ALA A 433 -14.66 -0.80 28.94
N LEU A 434 -14.58 -2.13 28.85
CA LEU A 434 -13.78 -2.81 27.83
C LEU A 434 -14.33 -2.60 26.42
N LEU A 435 -15.64 -2.79 26.24
CA LEU A 435 -16.29 -2.61 24.95
C LEU A 435 -16.23 -1.15 24.48
N MET A 436 -16.49 -0.21 25.37
CA MET A 436 -16.36 1.22 25.06
C MET A 436 -14.95 1.56 24.58
N ARG A 437 -13.92 1.01 25.25
CA ARG A 437 -12.53 1.22 24.90
C ARG A 437 -12.14 0.56 23.56
N ALA A 438 -12.67 -0.64 23.29
CA ALA A 438 -12.33 -1.41 22.10
C ALA A 438 -13.18 -1.07 20.87
N THR A 439 -14.47 -0.73 21.08
CA THR A 439 -15.47 -0.61 20.01
C THR A 439 -16.27 0.69 20.03
N HIS A 440 -16.04 1.55 21.03
CA HIS A 440 -16.79 2.79 21.26
C HIS A 440 -18.30 2.59 21.43
N ARG A 441 -18.72 1.43 21.91
CA ARG A 441 -20.12 1.14 22.26
C ARG A 441 -20.22 0.32 23.53
N GLU A 442 -21.37 0.35 24.18
CA GLU A 442 -21.71 -0.55 25.28
C GLU A 442 -22.32 -1.86 24.74
N ALA A 443 -22.34 -2.88 25.59
CA ALA A 443 -23.04 -4.12 25.30
C ALA A 443 -24.56 -3.89 25.25
N SER A 444 -25.24 -4.50 24.30
CA SER A 444 -26.67 -4.70 24.41
C SER A 444 -27.02 -5.62 25.60
N ARG A 445 -28.25 -5.61 26.09
CA ARG A 445 -28.65 -6.49 27.20
C ARG A 445 -28.38 -7.96 26.86
N SER A 446 -28.73 -8.39 25.67
CA SER A 446 -28.50 -9.78 25.20
C SER A 446 -27.02 -10.13 25.15
N GLU A 447 -26.14 -9.25 24.66
CA GLU A 447 -24.68 -9.47 24.66
C GLU A 447 -24.15 -9.54 26.11
N MET A 448 -24.63 -8.68 27.00
CA MET A 448 -24.23 -8.69 28.40
C MET A 448 -24.60 -10.01 29.07
N ASP A 449 -25.83 -10.48 28.87
CA ASP A 449 -26.31 -11.73 29.45
C ASP A 449 -25.49 -12.93 28.97
N GLN A 450 -25.14 -12.94 27.67
CA GLN A 450 -24.27 -13.98 27.08
C GLN A 450 -22.85 -13.95 27.65
N LEU A 451 -22.25 -12.78 27.80
CA LEU A 451 -20.91 -12.61 28.35
C LEU A 451 -20.85 -13.03 29.82
N VAL A 452 -21.85 -12.63 30.62
CA VAL A 452 -21.97 -13.08 32.02
C VAL A 452 -22.11 -14.59 32.11
N ALA A 453 -22.99 -15.20 31.30
CA ALA A 453 -23.18 -16.63 31.26
C ALA A 453 -21.90 -17.38 30.86
N ALA A 454 -21.16 -16.89 29.87
CA ALA A 454 -19.90 -17.49 29.43
C ALA A 454 -18.85 -17.50 30.56
N VAL A 455 -18.70 -16.37 31.29
CA VAL A 455 -17.75 -16.30 32.41
C VAL A 455 -18.15 -17.25 33.55
N LEU A 456 -19.44 -17.34 33.88
CA LEU A 456 -19.93 -18.27 34.90
C LEU A 456 -19.73 -19.73 34.51
N SER A 457 -19.96 -20.08 33.23
CA SER A 457 -19.70 -21.44 32.71
C SER A 457 -18.21 -21.79 32.80
N SER A 458 -17.33 -20.92 32.33
CA SER A 458 -15.88 -21.14 32.39
C SER A 458 -15.37 -21.25 33.84
N ALA A 459 -15.92 -20.44 34.76
CA ALA A 459 -15.60 -20.56 36.17
C ALA A 459 -16.04 -21.90 36.78
N ALA A 460 -17.21 -22.39 36.42
CA ALA A 460 -17.71 -23.70 36.86
C ALA A 460 -16.86 -24.85 36.35
N GLU A 461 -16.44 -24.79 35.07
CA GLU A 461 -15.54 -25.77 34.48
C GLU A 461 -14.16 -25.80 35.14
N ALA A 462 -13.60 -24.62 35.45
CA ALA A 462 -12.32 -24.50 36.17
C ALA A 462 -12.39 -25.12 37.58
N VAL A 463 -13.51 -24.96 38.27
CA VAL A 463 -13.73 -25.59 39.60
C VAL A 463 -13.84 -27.09 39.50
N GLN A 464 -14.49 -27.62 38.46
CA GLN A 464 -14.64 -29.08 38.26
C GLN A 464 -13.33 -29.77 37.86
N ASN A 465 -12.50 -29.12 37.05
CA ASN A 465 -11.26 -29.68 36.52
C ASN A 465 -10.04 -29.51 37.44
N GLY A 466 -10.19 -28.80 38.58
CA GLY A 466 -9.11 -28.53 39.54
C GLY A 466 -8.08 -27.53 39.04
N PRO A 467 -7.10 -27.11 39.87
CA PRO A 467 -6.07 -26.13 39.50
C PRO A 467 -4.98 -26.73 38.61
N GLY A 468 -5.36 -27.28 37.48
CA GLY A 468 -4.49 -27.99 36.54
C GLY A 468 -4.36 -27.32 35.17
N PHE A 469 -4.51 -25.99 35.11
CA PHE A 469 -4.25 -25.19 33.93
C PHE A 469 -3.32 -24.04 34.23
#